data_9b907b7c91ba9744a75dc235de3d471b
#
_entry.id   9b907b7c91ba9744a75dc235de3d471b
#
_cell.length_a   1.000
_cell.length_b   1.000
_cell.length_c   1.000
_cell.angle_alpha   90.00
_cell.angle_beta   90.00
_cell.angle_gamma   90.00
#
_symmetry.space_group_name_H-M   'P 1'
#
loop_
_entity.id
_entity.type
_entity.pdbx_description
1 polymer ?
#
loop_
_entity_poly.entity_id
_entity_poly.type
_entity_poly.pdbx_seq_one_letter_code
_entity_poly.pdbx_strand_id
1 'polypeptide(L)'
;KFLEVLDICKRKGIYIFVDDYSELNIDERTIFMNELIAPLYHIGVDRIFLKIACYPQRIMPINLDTQKYTVMSIDFYDVYGIDRTITNTEREAQGFVKRLLENACNVFGNCNPEIYFDLSNTTMDEYYDILYKICMNTPRVLGHILNTCFIKRINCNKLINMTALKDASLKYYRE
;
A
#
# COMPACT_ATOMS: atom_id res chain seq x y z
N LYS A 1 -31.60 13.15 -3.42
CA LYS A 1 -30.62 14.06 -4.09
C LYS A 1 -29.57 13.33 -4.91
N PHE A 2 -28.81 12.33 -4.37
CA PHE A 2 -27.83 11.57 -5.18
C PHE A 2 -28.47 10.85 -6.38
N LEU A 3 -29.61 10.19 -6.17
CA LEU A 3 -30.32 9.49 -7.25
C LEU A 3 -30.87 10.47 -8.29
N GLU A 4 -31.37 11.62 -7.89
CA GLU A 4 -31.83 12.69 -8.79
C GLU A 4 -30.66 13.21 -9.66
N VAL A 5 -29.47 13.38 -9.07
CA VAL A 5 -28.27 13.77 -9.83
C VAL A 5 -27.91 12.70 -10.86
N LEU A 6 -27.97 11.42 -10.49
CA LEU A 6 -27.73 10.32 -11.42
C LEU A 6 -28.71 10.32 -12.59
N ASP A 7 -29.98 10.60 -12.32
CA ASP A 7 -31.02 10.66 -13.35
C ASP A 7 -30.80 11.86 -14.30
N ILE A 8 -30.50 13.04 -13.74
CA ILE A 8 -30.16 14.24 -14.54
C ILE A 8 -28.95 13.98 -15.43
N CYS A 9 -27.90 13.35 -14.86
CA CYS A 9 -26.68 13.01 -15.60
C CYS A 9 -26.82 11.78 -16.49
N LYS A 10 -27.99 11.13 -16.52
CA LYS A 10 -28.22 9.87 -17.25
C LYS A 10 -27.18 8.79 -16.93
N ARG A 11 -26.78 8.67 -15.66
CA ARG A 11 -25.82 7.66 -15.20
C ARG A 11 -26.53 6.51 -14.50
N LYS A 12 -26.04 5.29 -14.72
CA LYS A 12 -26.62 4.08 -14.11
C LYS A 12 -26.32 3.97 -12.62
N GLY A 13 -25.15 4.43 -12.18
CA GLY A 13 -24.73 4.38 -10.80
C GLY A 13 -23.52 5.28 -10.51
N ILE A 14 -23.16 5.37 -9.25
CA ILE A 14 -22.01 6.11 -8.74
C ILE A 14 -21.18 5.22 -7.83
N TYR A 15 -19.86 5.29 -7.98
CA TYR A 15 -18.91 4.72 -7.02
C TYR A 15 -18.39 5.84 -6.13
N ILE A 16 -18.49 5.63 -4.83
CA ILE A 16 -17.96 6.54 -3.81
C ILE A 16 -16.80 5.82 -3.15
N PHE A 17 -15.60 6.40 -3.30
CA PHE A 17 -14.39 5.90 -2.68
C PHE A 17 -14.10 6.75 -1.44
N VAL A 18 -13.97 6.08 -0.29
CA VAL A 18 -13.59 6.70 0.98
C VAL A 18 -12.19 6.23 1.29
N ASP A 19 -11.25 7.16 1.29
CA ASP A 19 -9.86 6.92 1.68
C ASP A 19 -9.60 7.49 3.08
N ASP A 20 -8.51 7.07 3.69
CA ASP A 20 -8.06 7.52 5.01
C ASP A 20 -9.10 7.36 6.16
N TYR A 21 -10.12 6.50 5.98
CA TYR A 21 -11.11 6.23 7.04
C TYR A 21 -10.46 5.85 8.37
N SER A 22 -9.31 5.20 8.33
CA SER A 22 -8.57 4.74 9.51
C SER A 22 -7.91 5.87 10.30
N GLU A 23 -7.75 7.05 9.71
CA GLU A 23 -7.18 8.23 10.37
C GLU A 23 -8.17 8.93 11.31
N LEU A 24 -9.46 8.69 11.10
CA LEU A 24 -10.51 9.19 11.99
C LEU A 24 -10.39 8.52 13.37
N ASN A 25 -10.68 9.27 14.44
CA ASN A 25 -10.81 8.70 15.78
C ASN A 25 -12.07 7.81 15.90
N ILE A 26 -12.25 7.11 17.02
CA ILE A 26 -13.35 6.15 17.19
C ILE A 26 -14.72 6.83 17.08
N ASP A 27 -14.88 7.99 17.70
CA ASP A 27 -16.15 8.71 17.70
C ASP A 27 -16.48 9.25 16.32
N GLU A 28 -15.49 9.82 15.64
CA GLU A 28 -15.63 10.30 14.26
C GLU A 28 -15.98 9.16 13.29
N ARG A 29 -15.33 8.01 13.41
CA ARG A 29 -15.66 6.82 12.62
C ARG A 29 -17.09 6.37 12.86
N THR A 30 -17.53 6.41 14.11
CA THR A 30 -18.89 6.03 14.49
C THR A 30 -19.91 6.98 13.87
N ILE A 31 -19.69 8.28 13.98
CA ILE A 31 -20.55 9.31 13.36
C ILE A 31 -20.56 9.14 11.84
N PHE A 32 -19.40 9.04 11.23
CA PHE A 32 -19.27 8.86 9.77
C PHE A 32 -20.06 7.66 9.26
N MET A 33 -19.94 6.53 9.93
CA MET A 33 -20.65 5.33 9.53
C MET A 33 -22.16 5.44 9.76
N ASN A 34 -22.60 5.95 10.90
CA ASN A 34 -24.03 6.02 11.22
C ASN A 34 -24.77 7.11 10.45
N GLU A 35 -24.16 8.28 10.33
CA GLU A 35 -24.85 9.44 9.77
C GLU A 35 -24.68 9.57 8.26
N LEU A 36 -23.60 9.02 7.70
CA LEU A 36 -23.34 9.11 6.27
C LEU A 36 -23.48 7.76 5.56
N ILE A 37 -22.78 6.75 6.02
CA ILE A 37 -22.70 5.48 5.30
C ILE A 37 -23.96 4.65 5.41
N ALA A 38 -24.50 4.47 6.61
CA ALA A 38 -25.68 3.67 6.80
C ALA A 38 -26.91 4.21 6.05
N PRO A 39 -27.21 5.53 6.06
CA PRO A 39 -28.29 6.08 5.23
C PRO A 39 -28.07 5.91 3.72
N LEU A 40 -26.85 6.14 3.22
CA LEU A 40 -26.54 5.94 1.80
C LEU A 40 -26.73 4.49 1.38
N TYR A 41 -26.35 3.58 2.26
CA TYR A 41 -26.48 2.17 2.05
C TYR A 41 -27.94 1.70 1.98
N HIS A 42 -28.81 2.25 2.83
CA HIS A 42 -30.25 1.92 2.83
C HIS A 42 -31.01 2.51 1.64
N ILE A 43 -30.60 3.68 1.15
CA ILE A 43 -31.34 4.41 0.10
C ILE A 43 -30.94 3.98 -1.32
N GLY A 44 -29.70 3.53 -1.50
CA GLY A 44 -29.09 3.43 -2.82
C GLY A 44 -28.74 2.03 -3.30
N VAL A 45 -29.43 1.01 -2.83
CA VAL A 45 -29.07 -0.41 -2.91
C VAL A 45 -28.53 -0.85 -4.29
N ASP A 46 -29.05 -0.32 -5.40
CA ASP A 46 -28.66 -0.80 -6.73
C ASP A 46 -27.86 0.21 -7.57
N ARG A 47 -27.62 1.41 -7.06
CA ARG A 47 -27.02 2.50 -7.83
C ARG A 47 -25.88 3.25 -7.12
N ILE A 48 -25.70 3.03 -5.83
CA ILE A 48 -24.62 3.63 -5.04
C ILE A 48 -23.70 2.53 -4.54
N PHE A 49 -22.45 2.57 -4.98
CA PHE A 49 -21.41 1.58 -4.64
C PHE A 49 -20.35 2.23 -3.77
N LEU A 50 -20.32 1.85 -2.50
CA LEU A 50 -19.33 2.35 -1.55
C LEU A 50 -18.09 1.46 -1.53
N LYS A 51 -16.92 2.08 -1.54
CA LYS A 51 -15.61 1.45 -1.39
C LYS A 51 -14.84 2.19 -0.31
N ILE A 52 -14.60 1.53 0.81
CA ILE A 52 -13.92 2.13 1.97
C ILE A 52 -12.56 1.46 2.13
N ALA A 53 -11.48 2.25 2.03
CA ALA A 53 -10.14 1.81 2.33
C ALA A 53 -9.86 2.03 3.83
N CYS A 54 -9.43 0.98 4.51
CA CYS A 54 -9.09 1.06 5.93
C CYS A 54 -8.01 0.06 6.31
N TYR A 55 -7.28 0.34 7.38
CA TYR A 55 -6.37 -0.64 7.95
C TYR A 55 -7.10 -1.82 8.57
N PRO A 56 -6.49 -3.00 8.61
CA PRO A 56 -7.05 -4.16 9.29
C PRO A 56 -7.53 -3.80 10.70
N GLN A 57 -8.67 -4.37 11.11
CA GLN A 57 -9.29 -4.16 12.43
C GLN A 57 -9.72 -2.70 12.75
N ARG A 58 -9.62 -1.77 11.80
CA ARG A 58 -10.07 -0.38 11.96
C ARG A 58 -11.51 -0.16 11.46
N ILE A 59 -12.11 -1.12 10.77
CA ILE A 59 -13.54 -1.08 10.46
C ILE A 59 -14.32 -1.25 11.77
N MET A 60 -15.18 -0.29 12.05
CA MET A 60 -16.17 -0.45 13.12
C MET A 60 -17.33 -1.28 12.56
N PRO A 61 -17.65 -2.44 13.13
CA PRO A 61 -18.85 -3.17 12.77
C PRO A 61 -20.04 -2.37 13.30
N ILE A 62 -20.63 -1.56 12.46
CA ILE A 62 -21.82 -0.82 12.77
C ILE A 62 -22.97 -1.54 12.10
N ASN A 63 -24.08 -1.64 12.73
CA ASN A 63 -25.43 -2.04 12.32
C ASN A 63 -25.70 -2.27 10.80
N LEU A 64 -24.66 -2.56 10.04
CA LEU A 64 -24.73 -2.97 8.65
C LEU A 64 -24.91 -4.48 8.62
N ASP A 65 -25.88 -4.92 7.86
CA ASP A 65 -26.08 -6.33 7.59
C ASP A 65 -24.82 -6.92 6.92
N THR A 66 -24.14 -7.82 7.61
CA THR A 66 -22.88 -8.44 7.15
C THR A 66 -23.02 -9.20 5.83
N GLN A 67 -24.24 -9.56 5.44
CA GLN A 67 -24.50 -10.22 4.17
C GLN A 67 -24.45 -9.26 2.97
N LYS A 68 -24.46 -7.98 3.24
CA LYS A 68 -24.57 -6.96 2.20
C LYS A 68 -23.25 -6.24 1.89
N TYR A 69 -22.15 -6.52 2.56
CA TYR A 69 -20.84 -6.00 2.22
C TYR A 69 -19.79 -7.11 2.15
N THR A 70 -18.76 -6.89 1.37
CA THR A 70 -17.63 -7.81 1.23
C THR A 70 -16.38 -7.14 1.74
N VAL A 71 -15.67 -7.81 2.64
CA VAL A 71 -14.31 -7.41 3.03
C VAL A 71 -13.33 -8.05 2.06
N MET A 72 -12.52 -7.21 1.41
CA MET A 72 -11.43 -7.66 0.56
C MET A 72 -10.12 -7.28 1.26
N SER A 73 -9.44 -8.25 1.83
CA SER A 73 -8.11 -8.01 2.37
C SER A 73 -7.11 -7.83 1.23
N ILE A 74 -6.32 -6.76 1.32
CA ILE A 74 -5.16 -6.52 0.46
C ILE A 74 -3.86 -6.61 1.27
N ASP A 75 -3.96 -7.08 2.51
CA ASP A 75 -2.80 -7.38 3.32
C ASP A 75 -2.00 -8.52 2.69
N PHE A 76 -0.69 -8.34 2.66
CA PHE A 76 0.20 -9.27 1.98
C PHE A 76 0.13 -10.68 2.57
N TYR A 77 0.05 -10.78 3.90
CA TYR A 77 -0.03 -12.08 4.59
C TYR A 77 -1.38 -12.76 4.38
N ASP A 78 -2.48 -12.01 4.33
CA ASP A 78 -3.80 -12.56 4.03
C ASP A 78 -3.89 -13.08 2.60
N VAL A 79 -3.26 -12.37 1.65
CA VAL A 79 -3.29 -12.75 0.23
C VAL A 79 -2.39 -13.96 -0.05
N TYR A 80 -1.19 -14.02 0.55
CA TYR A 80 -0.17 -15.02 0.22
C TYR A 80 0.08 -16.05 1.33
N GLY A 81 -0.43 -15.84 2.55
CA GLY A 81 -0.15 -16.67 3.72
C GLY A 81 -1.12 -17.84 3.95
N ILE A 82 -2.31 -17.82 3.33
CA ILE A 82 -3.41 -18.73 3.69
C ILE A 82 -3.07 -20.22 3.43
N ASP A 83 -2.27 -20.53 2.41
CA ASP A 83 -1.93 -21.91 2.06
C ASP A 83 -0.42 -22.15 1.93
N ARG A 84 0.42 -21.27 2.46
CA ARG A 84 1.86 -21.32 2.23
C ARG A 84 2.65 -21.28 3.54
N THR A 85 3.81 -21.93 3.52
CA THR A 85 4.77 -21.83 4.61
C THR A 85 5.31 -20.40 4.73
N ILE A 86 5.74 -19.99 5.92
CA ILE A 86 6.38 -18.69 6.17
C ILE A 86 7.45 -18.37 5.11
N THR A 87 8.29 -19.35 4.77
CA THR A 87 9.35 -19.23 3.76
C THR A 87 8.81 -18.86 2.36
N ASN A 88 7.66 -19.37 1.96
CA ASN A 88 7.06 -19.02 0.68
C ASN A 88 6.48 -17.61 0.69
N THR A 89 5.89 -17.19 1.81
CA THR A 89 5.36 -15.84 1.97
C THR A 89 6.50 -14.81 1.94
N GLU A 90 7.63 -15.08 2.59
CA GLU A 90 8.81 -14.23 2.54
C GLU A 90 9.40 -14.11 1.14
N ARG A 91 9.46 -15.21 0.39
CA ARG A 91 9.93 -15.19 -1.00
C ARG A 91 9.02 -14.33 -1.91
N GLU A 92 7.71 -14.41 -1.74
CA GLU A 92 6.77 -13.56 -2.49
C GLU A 92 6.90 -12.09 -2.08
N ALA A 93 7.17 -11.84 -0.78
CA ALA A 93 7.41 -10.50 -0.28
C ALA A 93 8.69 -9.86 -0.86
N GLN A 94 9.78 -10.61 -0.92
CA GLN A 94 11.00 -10.20 -1.62
C GLN A 94 10.74 -9.98 -3.10
N GLY A 95 10.00 -10.90 -3.74
CA GLY A 95 9.58 -10.77 -5.13
C GLY A 95 8.74 -9.53 -5.41
N PHE A 96 7.94 -9.06 -4.45
CA PHE A 96 7.20 -7.81 -4.58
C PHE A 96 8.14 -6.59 -4.62
N VAL A 97 9.11 -6.52 -3.70
CA VAL A 97 10.11 -5.43 -3.67
C VAL A 97 10.92 -5.42 -4.97
N LYS A 98 11.35 -6.60 -5.45
CA LYS A 98 12.05 -6.75 -6.73
C LYS A 98 11.23 -6.18 -7.88
N ARG A 99 10.00 -6.66 -8.07
CA ARG A 99 9.10 -6.17 -9.14
C ARG A 99 8.84 -4.67 -9.06
N LEU A 100 8.66 -4.13 -7.84
CA LEU A 100 8.41 -2.71 -7.63
C LEU A 100 9.60 -1.88 -8.11
N LEU A 101 10.83 -2.28 -7.74
CA LEU A 101 12.05 -1.58 -8.10
C LEU A 101 12.36 -1.71 -9.61
N GLU A 102 12.25 -2.92 -10.17
CA GLU A 102 12.45 -3.16 -11.60
C GLU A 102 11.44 -2.37 -12.45
N ASN A 103 10.16 -2.40 -12.09
CA ASN A 103 9.14 -1.64 -12.81
C ASN A 103 9.38 -0.13 -12.73
N ALA A 104 9.75 0.39 -11.55
CA ALA A 104 10.07 1.80 -11.40
C ALA A 104 11.26 2.21 -12.27
N CYS A 105 12.35 1.43 -12.26
CA CYS A 105 13.52 1.69 -13.09
C CYS A 105 13.19 1.60 -14.58
N ASN A 106 12.40 0.63 -15.00
CA ASN A 106 11.98 0.50 -16.42
C ASN A 106 11.10 1.67 -16.86
N VAL A 107 10.10 2.06 -16.07
CA VAL A 107 9.14 3.11 -16.46
C VAL A 107 9.78 4.50 -16.46
N PHE A 108 10.60 4.81 -15.47
CA PHE A 108 11.14 6.16 -15.29
C PHE A 108 12.55 6.33 -15.84
N GLY A 109 13.35 5.28 -15.94
CA GLY A 109 14.76 5.33 -16.30
C GLY A 109 15.13 4.51 -17.53
N ASN A 110 14.24 3.64 -18.00
CA ASN A 110 14.53 2.64 -19.04
C ASN A 110 15.86 1.89 -18.76
N CYS A 111 16.04 1.48 -17.51
CA CYS A 111 17.27 0.87 -17.01
C CYS A 111 17.00 -0.28 -16.04
N ASN A 112 18.04 -1.08 -15.78
CA ASN A 112 18.02 -2.10 -14.74
C ASN A 112 18.42 -1.47 -13.39
N PRO A 113 17.77 -1.83 -12.26
CA PRO A 113 18.19 -1.40 -10.92
C PRO A 113 19.67 -1.65 -10.59
N GLU A 114 20.26 -2.69 -11.14
CA GLU A 114 21.67 -3.08 -10.91
C GLU A 114 22.67 -1.95 -11.10
N ILE A 115 22.42 -1.03 -12.02
CA ILE A 115 23.32 0.09 -12.30
C ILE A 115 23.50 1.07 -11.13
N TYR A 116 22.59 1.00 -10.15
CA TYR A 116 22.64 1.87 -8.97
C TYR A 116 23.27 1.20 -7.74
N PHE A 117 23.50 -0.14 -7.76
CA PHE A 117 23.95 -0.90 -6.63
C PHE A 117 25.41 -1.39 -6.81
N ASP A 118 26.14 -1.42 -5.70
CA ASP A 118 27.50 -1.95 -5.65
C ASP A 118 27.48 -3.49 -5.55
N LEU A 119 27.72 -4.12 -6.68
CA LEU A 119 27.70 -5.58 -6.81
C LEU A 119 29.07 -6.24 -6.64
N SER A 120 30.09 -5.51 -6.20
CA SER A 120 31.46 -6.05 -6.06
C SER A 120 31.56 -7.17 -5.04
N ASN A 121 30.78 -7.14 -3.96
CA ASN A 121 30.78 -8.13 -2.89
C ASN A 121 29.37 -8.56 -2.44
N THR A 122 28.33 -8.23 -3.20
CA THR A 122 26.94 -8.41 -2.82
C THR A 122 26.11 -8.65 -4.06
N THR A 123 25.19 -9.58 -4.02
CA THR A 123 24.27 -9.87 -5.12
C THR A 123 23.02 -8.99 -5.07
N MET A 124 22.29 -8.84 -6.18
CA MET A 124 21.00 -8.14 -6.17
C MET A 124 19.96 -8.85 -5.30
N ASP A 125 19.99 -10.15 -5.20
CA ASP A 125 19.07 -10.89 -4.34
C ASP A 125 19.29 -10.58 -2.86
N GLU A 126 20.55 -10.39 -2.43
CA GLU A 126 20.86 -9.91 -1.07
C GLU A 126 20.38 -8.47 -0.85
N TYR A 127 20.44 -7.61 -1.87
CA TYR A 127 19.84 -6.27 -1.80
C TYR A 127 18.32 -6.33 -1.70
N TYR A 128 17.65 -7.19 -2.45
CA TYR A 128 16.20 -7.36 -2.34
C TYR A 128 15.79 -7.90 -0.96
N ASP A 129 16.55 -8.82 -0.40
CA ASP A 129 16.31 -9.34 0.95
C ASP A 129 16.41 -8.24 2.02
N ILE A 130 17.48 -7.44 2.00
CA ILE A 130 17.62 -6.35 2.95
C ILE A 130 16.58 -5.25 2.75
N LEU A 131 16.26 -4.89 1.51
CA LEU A 131 15.22 -3.91 1.19
C LEU A 131 13.86 -4.36 1.70
N TYR A 132 13.50 -5.63 1.50
CA TYR A 132 12.30 -6.21 2.08
C TYR A 132 12.28 -6.06 3.61
N LYS A 133 13.35 -6.47 4.29
CA LYS A 133 13.45 -6.44 5.76
C LYS A 133 13.34 -5.03 6.33
N ILE A 134 13.89 -4.03 5.66
CA ILE A 134 13.86 -2.64 6.14
C ILE A 134 12.59 -1.90 5.78
N CYS A 135 11.89 -2.22 4.70
CA CYS A 135 10.66 -1.53 4.30
C CYS A 135 9.37 -2.31 4.61
N MET A 136 9.48 -3.61 4.93
CA MET A 136 8.36 -4.52 5.19
C MET A 136 7.23 -4.37 4.15
N ASN A 137 7.61 -4.40 2.88
CA ASN A 137 6.71 -4.21 1.73
C ASN A 137 5.90 -2.91 1.72
N THR A 138 6.33 -1.90 2.44
CA THR A 138 5.71 -0.57 2.41
C THR A 138 6.38 0.29 1.34
N PRO A 139 5.74 0.57 0.18
CA PRO A 139 6.37 1.29 -0.93
C PRO A 139 6.84 2.70 -0.56
N ARG A 140 6.09 3.38 0.32
CA ARG A 140 6.46 4.71 0.82
C ARG A 140 7.78 4.67 1.61
N VAL A 141 7.95 3.71 2.50
CA VAL A 141 9.19 3.52 3.27
C VAL A 141 10.37 3.20 2.34
N LEU A 142 10.16 2.28 1.41
CA LEU A 142 11.16 1.95 0.38
C LEU A 142 11.60 3.19 -0.40
N GLY A 143 10.65 4.01 -0.85
CA GLY A 143 10.91 5.25 -1.57
C GLY A 143 11.75 6.24 -0.74
N HIS A 144 11.44 6.44 0.54
CA HIS A 144 12.19 7.33 1.42
C HIS A 144 13.64 6.85 1.64
N ILE A 145 13.84 5.56 1.87
CA ILE A 145 15.16 4.98 2.09
C ILE A 145 16.01 5.10 0.82
N LEU A 146 15.45 4.71 -0.34
CA LEU A 146 16.15 4.82 -1.62
C LEU A 146 16.45 6.26 -2.01
N ASN A 147 15.54 7.21 -1.76
CA ASN A 147 15.79 8.63 -1.98
C ASN A 147 16.95 9.14 -1.11
N THR A 148 17.03 8.70 0.15
CA THR A 148 18.16 9.04 1.03
C THR A 148 19.49 8.49 0.47
N CYS A 149 19.48 7.25 -0.02
CA CYS A 149 20.64 6.64 -0.67
C CYS A 149 21.01 7.37 -1.97
N PHE A 150 20.03 7.74 -2.77
CA PHE A 150 20.23 8.50 -4.00
C PHE A 150 20.96 9.82 -3.73
N ILE A 151 20.45 10.60 -2.78
CA ILE A 151 21.05 11.89 -2.42
C ILE A 151 22.50 11.72 -1.90
N LYS A 152 22.73 10.73 -1.03
CA LYS A 152 24.03 10.55 -0.38
C LYS A 152 25.07 9.81 -1.22
N ARG A 153 24.65 9.02 -2.19
CA ARG A 153 25.54 8.14 -2.97
C ARG A 153 25.52 8.48 -4.46
N ILE A 154 24.40 8.32 -5.12
CA ILE A 154 24.31 8.46 -6.58
C ILE A 154 24.66 9.89 -7.02
N ASN A 155 24.13 10.92 -6.34
CA ASN A 155 24.49 12.31 -6.60
C ASN A 155 25.98 12.62 -6.37
N CYS A 156 26.68 11.75 -5.62
CA CYS A 156 28.11 11.84 -5.40
C CYS A 156 28.91 10.87 -6.29
N ASN A 157 28.32 10.34 -7.36
CA ASN A 157 28.92 9.34 -8.26
C ASN A 157 29.41 8.07 -7.55
N LYS A 158 28.65 7.62 -6.53
CA LYS A 158 28.95 6.39 -5.79
C LYS A 158 27.75 5.46 -5.84
N LEU A 159 27.99 4.16 -5.98
CA LEU A 159 26.93 3.15 -5.96
C LEU A 159 26.37 2.93 -4.55
N ILE A 160 25.12 2.52 -4.48
CA ILE A 160 24.45 2.17 -3.22
C ILE A 160 25.02 0.84 -2.73
N ASN A 161 25.55 0.82 -1.51
CA ASN A 161 26.05 -0.39 -0.86
C ASN A 161 25.22 -0.70 0.40
N MET A 162 25.45 -1.88 0.98
CA MET A 162 24.74 -2.36 2.18
C MET A 162 24.82 -1.40 3.36
N THR A 163 25.97 -0.76 3.59
CA THR A 163 26.14 0.21 4.66
C THR A 163 25.25 1.43 4.44
N ALA A 164 25.19 1.95 3.22
CA ALA A 164 24.35 3.10 2.90
C ALA A 164 22.86 2.81 3.11
N LEU A 165 22.39 1.59 2.77
CA LEU A 165 21.01 1.18 3.04
C LEU A 165 20.72 1.10 4.55
N LYS A 166 21.61 0.51 5.31
CA LYS A 166 21.48 0.44 6.79
C LYS A 166 21.45 1.82 7.42
N ASP A 167 22.34 2.71 7.01
CA ASP A 167 22.38 4.09 7.51
C ASP A 167 21.12 4.89 7.14
N ALA A 168 20.63 4.72 5.91
CA ALA A 168 19.39 5.35 5.46
C ALA A 168 18.16 4.83 6.23
N SER A 169 18.11 3.52 6.47
CA SER A 169 17.08 2.88 7.30
C SER A 169 17.12 3.39 8.75
N LEU A 170 18.28 3.40 9.38
CA LEU A 170 18.44 3.92 10.74
C LEU A 170 18.02 5.38 10.85
N LYS A 171 18.33 6.19 9.85
CA LYS A 171 17.87 7.58 9.81
C LYS A 171 16.35 7.66 9.74
N TYR A 172 15.71 6.93 8.84
CA TYR A 172 14.26 6.92 8.66
C TYR A 172 13.49 6.54 9.94
N TYR A 173 13.99 5.55 10.69
CA TYR A 173 13.30 5.06 11.90
C TYR A 173 13.65 5.81 13.20
N ARG A 174 14.57 6.78 13.15
CA ARG A 174 14.92 7.61 14.30
C ARG A 174 14.33 9.02 14.24
N GLU A 175 13.93 9.46 13.07
CA GLU A 175 13.21 10.71 12.85
C GLU A 175 11.69 10.49 12.96
#